data_2c2282f4f7dc18fd6a66cad4ffedeb45
#
_entry.id   2c2282f4f7dc18fd6a66cad4ffedeb45
#
_cell.length_a   1.000
_cell.length_b   1.000
_cell.length_c   1.000
_cell.angle_alpha   90.00
_cell.angle_beta   90.00
_cell.angle_gamma   90.00
#
_symmetry.space_group_name_H-M   'P 1'
#
loop_
_entity.id
_entity.type
_entity.pdbx_description
1 polymer ?
#
loop_
_entity_poly.entity_id
_entity_poly.type
_entity_poly.pdbx_seq_one_letter_code
_entity_poly.pdbx_strand_id
1 'polypeptide(L)'
;LLKVNLIGPKTPETAAVTHPEFVRAITRILVERKCEVWIGDSSGGAIAGISPTGRSFVVSGFERVAMEEGAKTKNFDREGVIGVDTSVGKMYLAKPLFEADFIINLPKLKTHSAGIYTGAVKNLFGCIPGLRKAAYHKGAPNPKEFGAVLAVINEVVNAGLHIMDGITAMEG
;
A
#
# COMPACT_ATOMS: atom_id res chain seq x y z
N LEU A 1 -5.51 1.73 -10.37
CA LEU A 1 -5.32 1.30 -8.99
C LEU A 1 -4.66 2.41 -8.17
N LEU A 2 -5.26 2.81 -7.04
CA LEU A 2 -4.69 3.68 -6.02
C LEU A 2 -4.06 2.82 -4.94
N LYS A 3 -2.74 2.78 -4.84
CA LYS A 3 -2.00 2.09 -3.80
C LYS A 3 -1.83 3.03 -2.61
N VAL A 4 -2.67 2.86 -1.59
CA VAL A 4 -2.66 3.69 -0.38
C VAL A 4 -1.58 3.25 0.62
N ASN A 5 -1.41 3.98 1.73
CA ASN A 5 -0.62 3.54 2.89
C ASN A 5 -1.56 3.08 4.00
N LEU A 6 -1.52 1.79 4.32
CA LEU A 6 -2.40 1.14 5.28
C LEU A 6 -1.60 0.25 6.23
N ILE A 7 -1.11 0.84 7.32
CA ILE A 7 -0.24 0.10 8.27
C ILE A 7 -1.02 -0.85 9.20
N GLY A 8 -2.30 -0.61 9.39
CA GLY A 8 -3.17 -1.36 10.31
C GLY A 8 -4.49 -0.63 10.50
N PRO A 9 -5.36 -1.09 11.43
CA PRO A 9 -6.63 -0.44 11.71
C PRO A 9 -6.41 0.86 12.51
N LYS A 10 -5.89 1.88 11.83
CA LYS A 10 -5.61 3.21 12.36
C LYS A 10 -6.57 4.22 11.75
N THR A 11 -7.06 5.14 12.58
CA THR A 11 -7.88 6.25 12.12
C THR A 11 -7.04 7.32 11.45
N PRO A 12 -7.62 8.18 10.60
CA PRO A 12 -6.89 9.24 9.89
C PRO A 12 -6.17 10.23 10.81
N GLU A 13 -6.74 10.50 11.99
CA GLU A 13 -6.21 11.44 12.99
C GLU A 13 -4.83 11.02 13.52
N THR A 14 -4.50 9.72 13.42
CA THR A 14 -3.18 9.21 13.81
C THR A 14 -2.06 9.63 12.85
N ALA A 15 -2.40 10.18 11.68
CA ALA A 15 -1.49 10.46 10.56
C ALA A 15 -0.62 9.26 10.13
N ALA A 16 -0.98 8.04 10.54
CA ALA A 16 -0.24 6.81 10.24
C ALA A 16 -0.64 6.15 8.91
N VAL A 17 -1.78 6.55 8.34
CA VAL A 17 -2.33 6.05 7.06
C VAL A 17 -2.52 7.21 6.09
N THR A 18 -2.64 6.96 4.79
CA THR A 18 -3.04 7.98 3.81
C THR A 18 -4.40 8.55 4.25
N HIS A 19 -4.56 9.87 4.22
CA HIS A 19 -5.80 10.50 4.66
C HIS A 19 -6.95 10.16 3.69
N PRO A 20 -8.13 9.72 4.16
CA PRO A 20 -9.22 9.29 3.28
C PRO A 20 -9.73 10.43 2.37
N GLU A 21 -9.76 11.69 2.84
CA GLU A 21 -10.18 12.80 1.99
C GLU A 21 -9.17 13.11 0.87
N PHE A 22 -7.88 12.83 1.08
CA PHE A 22 -6.89 12.88 0.02
C PHE A 22 -7.15 11.81 -1.05
N VAL A 23 -7.46 10.57 -0.61
CA VAL A 23 -7.84 9.47 -1.51
C VAL A 23 -9.15 9.80 -2.23
N ARG A 24 -10.14 10.38 -1.52
CA ARG A 24 -11.41 10.83 -2.07
C ARG A 24 -11.23 11.80 -3.23
N ALA A 25 -10.43 12.83 -3.04
CA ALA A 25 -10.19 13.85 -4.07
C ALA A 25 -9.63 13.24 -5.36
N ILE A 26 -8.64 12.34 -5.23
CA ILE A 26 -8.04 11.65 -6.38
C ILE A 26 -9.05 10.68 -7.02
N THR A 27 -9.79 9.93 -6.21
CA THR A 27 -10.82 8.99 -6.69
C THR A 27 -11.87 9.72 -7.52
N ARG A 28 -12.38 10.83 -7.02
CA ARG A 28 -13.40 11.66 -7.70
C ARG A 28 -12.91 12.15 -9.06
N ILE A 29 -11.69 12.71 -9.12
CA ILE A 29 -11.07 13.16 -10.37
C ILE A 29 -11.00 12.02 -11.41
N LEU A 30 -10.68 10.81 -10.99
CA LEU A 30 -10.55 9.66 -11.89
C LEU A 30 -11.92 9.12 -12.33
N VAL A 31 -12.88 9.03 -11.41
CA VAL A 31 -14.25 8.59 -11.72
C VAL A 31 -14.93 9.56 -12.70
N GLU A 32 -14.78 10.87 -12.52
CA GLU A 32 -15.26 11.89 -13.46
C GLU A 32 -14.65 11.71 -14.87
N ARG A 33 -13.46 11.14 -14.97
CA ARG A 33 -12.80 10.76 -16.23
C ARG A 33 -13.17 9.35 -16.73
N LYS A 34 -14.20 8.74 -16.12
CA LYS A 34 -14.73 7.41 -16.48
C LYS A 34 -13.71 6.27 -16.25
N CYS A 35 -12.77 6.44 -15.34
CA CYS A 35 -11.89 5.37 -14.91
C CYS A 35 -12.59 4.45 -13.91
N GLU A 36 -12.40 3.14 -14.03
CA GLU A 36 -12.70 2.22 -12.94
C GLU A 36 -11.59 2.35 -11.88
N VAL A 37 -11.94 2.79 -10.68
CA VAL A 37 -10.97 3.06 -9.61
C VAL A 37 -10.98 1.94 -8.58
N TRP A 38 -9.78 1.43 -8.28
CA TRP A 38 -9.54 0.49 -7.20
C TRP A 38 -8.67 1.15 -6.12
N ILE A 39 -9.03 0.98 -4.86
CA ILE A 39 -8.25 1.42 -3.69
C ILE A 39 -7.68 0.17 -3.04
N GLY A 40 -6.35 -0.03 -3.09
CA GLY A 40 -5.72 -1.29 -2.72
C GLY A 40 -4.53 -1.17 -1.77
N ASP A 41 -4.42 -2.14 -0.87
CA ASP A 41 -3.25 -2.38 -0.01
C ASP A 41 -3.31 -3.75 0.67
N SER A 42 -2.20 -4.15 1.28
CA SER A 42 -2.10 -5.14 2.34
C SER A 42 -1.48 -4.48 3.56
N SER A 43 -2.25 -4.38 4.65
CA SER A 43 -1.77 -3.74 5.88
C SER A 43 -0.67 -4.57 6.56
N GLY A 44 0.13 -3.91 7.36
CA GLY A 44 1.02 -4.56 8.32
C GLY A 44 0.29 -5.02 9.59
N GLY A 45 1.06 -5.45 10.60
CA GLY A 45 0.54 -5.70 11.94
C GLY A 45 -0.35 -6.95 12.06
N ALA A 46 0.04 -8.05 11.40
CA ALA A 46 -0.66 -9.33 11.59
C ALA A 46 -0.67 -9.73 13.07
N ILE A 47 -1.86 -10.06 13.60
CA ILE A 47 -2.05 -10.54 14.96
C ILE A 47 -2.49 -12.01 14.87
N ALA A 48 -1.82 -12.89 15.59
CA ALA A 48 -2.09 -14.34 15.58
C ALA A 48 -2.20 -14.94 14.16
N GLY A 49 -1.37 -14.47 13.22
CA GLY A 49 -1.35 -14.96 11.85
C GLY A 49 -2.44 -14.38 10.93
N ILE A 50 -3.28 -13.49 11.44
CA ILE A 50 -4.37 -12.88 10.67
C ILE A 50 -4.00 -11.45 10.31
N SER A 51 -4.01 -11.13 9.00
CA SER A 51 -3.83 -9.75 8.53
C SER A 51 -5.11 -8.94 8.80
N PRO A 52 -5.00 -7.75 9.43
CA PRO A 52 -6.14 -6.91 9.74
C PRO A 52 -6.62 -6.06 8.56
N THR A 53 -6.20 -6.33 7.33
CA THR A 53 -6.40 -5.44 6.16
C THR A 53 -7.87 -5.08 5.94
N GLY A 54 -8.81 -6.02 6.01
CA GLY A 54 -10.23 -5.71 5.87
C GLY A 54 -10.72 -4.70 6.92
N ARG A 55 -10.39 -4.92 8.21
CA ARG A 55 -10.71 -3.98 9.29
C ARG A 55 -10.00 -2.64 9.10
N SER A 56 -8.78 -2.67 8.56
CA SER A 56 -8.00 -1.46 8.31
C SER A 56 -8.67 -0.56 7.27
N PHE A 57 -9.25 -1.12 6.19
CA PHE A 57 -10.02 -0.35 5.21
C PHE A 57 -11.23 0.36 5.84
N VAL A 58 -11.94 -0.32 6.75
CA VAL A 58 -13.08 0.27 7.46
C VAL A 58 -12.63 1.42 8.37
N VAL A 59 -11.66 1.15 9.25
CA VAL A 59 -11.21 2.10 10.28
C VAL A 59 -10.53 3.33 9.68
N SER A 60 -9.76 3.17 8.60
CA SER A 60 -9.13 4.30 7.89
C SER A 60 -10.10 5.12 7.04
N GLY A 61 -11.35 4.66 6.86
CA GLY A 61 -12.37 5.33 6.06
C GLY A 61 -12.28 5.06 4.54
N PHE A 62 -11.38 4.20 4.07
CA PHE A 62 -11.24 3.93 2.64
C PHE A 62 -12.44 3.16 2.06
N GLU A 63 -13.05 2.26 2.83
CA GLU A 63 -14.26 1.57 2.40
C GLU A 63 -15.42 2.55 2.18
N ARG A 64 -15.57 3.53 3.09
CA ARG A 64 -16.55 4.60 2.93
C ARG A 64 -16.27 5.45 1.69
N VAL A 65 -15.03 5.86 1.48
CA VAL A 65 -14.62 6.61 0.27
C VAL A 65 -14.94 5.83 -1.00
N ALA A 66 -14.60 4.54 -1.02
CA ALA A 66 -14.90 3.69 -2.18
C ALA A 66 -16.40 3.62 -2.49
N MET A 67 -17.23 3.42 -1.46
CA MET A 67 -18.70 3.39 -1.61
C MET A 67 -19.26 4.71 -2.14
N GLU A 68 -18.85 5.83 -1.54
CA GLU A 68 -19.41 7.16 -1.83
C GLU A 68 -18.96 7.69 -3.20
N GLU A 69 -17.75 7.34 -3.67
CA GLU A 69 -17.18 7.82 -4.93
C GLU A 69 -17.27 6.78 -6.07
N GLY A 70 -17.92 5.65 -5.85
CA GLY A 70 -18.08 4.63 -6.90
C GLY A 70 -16.81 3.84 -7.25
N ALA A 71 -15.87 3.74 -6.31
CA ALA A 71 -14.66 2.93 -6.43
C ALA A 71 -14.84 1.55 -5.78
N LYS A 72 -13.83 0.67 -5.93
CA LYS A 72 -13.80 -0.65 -5.28
C LYS A 72 -12.59 -0.77 -4.37
N THR A 73 -12.74 -1.37 -3.20
CA THR A 73 -11.58 -1.74 -2.36
C THR A 73 -10.98 -3.06 -2.85
N LYS A 74 -9.65 -3.15 -2.86
CA LYS A 74 -8.88 -4.35 -3.18
C LYS A 74 -8.02 -4.75 -1.98
N ASN A 75 -8.49 -5.76 -1.26
CA ASN A 75 -7.74 -6.34 -0.14
C ASN A 75 -6.68 -7.30 -0.70
N PHE A 76 -5.43 -6.85 -0.81
CA PHE A 76 -4.34 -7.61 -1.40
C PHE A 76 -4.07 -8.96 -0.73
N ASP A 77 -4.50 -9.15 0.52
CA ASP A 77 -4.36 -10.45 1.21
C ASP A 77 -5.34 -11.51 0.70
N ARG A 78 -6.37 -11.12 -0.06
CA ARG A 78 -7.46 -11.98 -0.53
C ARG A 78 -7.60 -12.08 -2.04
N GLU A 79 -6.95 -11.19 -2.79
CA GLU A 79 -7.10 -11.09 -4.27
C GLU A 79 -6.17 -12.06 -5.04
N GLY A 80 -5.40 -12.89 -4.33
CA GLY A 80 -4.41 -13.78 -4.95
C GLY A 80 -3.07 -13.09 -5.20
N VAL A 81 -2.11 -13.87 -5.69
CA VAL A 81 -0.72 -13.43 -5.91
C VAL A 81 -0.19 -13.87 -7.26
N ILE A 82 0.71 -13.08 -7.81
CA ILE A 82 1.54 -13.43 -8.97
C ILE A 82 2.98 -13.58 -8.50
N GLY A 83 3.63 -14.66 -8.90
CA GLY A 83 5.06 -14.89 -8.68
C GLY A 83 5.88 -14.28 -9.81
N VAL A 84 6.85 -13.44 -9.45
CA VAL A 84 7.77 -12.78 -10.38
C VAL A 84 9.19 -13.17 -10.03
N ASP A 85 9.97 -13.64 -10.99
CA ASP A 85 11.39 -13.91 -10.81
C ASP A 85 12.17 -12.60 -10.89
N THR A 86 13.00 -12.32 -9.91
CA THR A 86 13.71 -11.06 -9.74
C THR A 86 15.18 -11.28 -9.36
N SER A 87 15.97 -10.21 -9.35
CA SER A 87 17.37 -10.23 -8.92
C SER A 87 17.58 -10.60 -7.45
N VAL A 88 16.54 -10.50 -6.62
CA VAL A 88 16.57 -10.89 -5.19
C VAL A 88 15.78 -12.18 -4.94
N GLY A 89 15.54 -12.98 -5.97
CA GLY A 89 14.78 -14.22 -5.92
C GLY A 89 13.33 -14.06 -6.32
N LYS A 90 12.53 -15.12 -6.16
CA LYS A 90 11.11 -15.11 -6.53
C LYS A 90 10.29 -14.30 -5.55
N MET A 91 9.62 -13.28 -6.05
CA MET A 91 8.71 -12.43 -5.29
C MET A 91 7.25 -12.76 -5.59
N TYR A 92 6.39 -12.64 -4.58
CA TYR A 92 4.95 -12.82 -4.72
C TYR A 92 4.24 -11.51 -4.42
N LEU A 93 3.66 -10.89 -5.44
CA LEU A 93 2.98 -9.61 -5.37
C LEU A 93 1.48 -9.80 -5.57
N ALA A 94 0.69 -8.87 -5.05
CA ALA A 94 -0.76 -8.94 -5.16
C ALA A 94 -1.23 -8.89 -6.62
N LYS A 95 -2.13 -9.79 -6.99
CA LYS A 95 -2.63 -9.94 -8.37
C LYS A 95 -3.24 -8.66 -8.95
N PRO A 96 -3.99 -7.81 -8.18
CA PRO A 96 -4.54 -6.56 -8.71
C PRO A 96 -3.52 -5.57 -9.28
N LEU A 97 -2.25 -5.67 -8.90
CA LEU A 97 -1.17 -4.84 -9.44
C LEU A 97 -0.92 -5.13 -10.93
N PHE A 98 -1.17 -6.36 -11.35
CA PHE A 98 -0.96 -6.83 -12.73
C PHE A 98 -2.24 -6.78 -13.58
N GLU A 99 -3.39 -6.55 -12.94
CA GLU A 99 -4.69 -6.39 -13.60
C GLU A 99 -5.03 -4.92 -13.87
N ALA A 100 -4.39 -4.00 -13.16
CA ALA A 100 -4.61 -2.58 -13.32
C ALA A 100 -3.82 -2.00 -14.50
N ASP A 101 -4.47 -1.21 -15.34
CA ASP A 101 -3.82 -0.50 -16.45
C ASP A 101 -2.83 0.57 -15.98
N PHE A 102 -3.08 1.16 -14.80
CA PHE A 102 -2.26 2.22 -14.24
C PHE A 102 -2.27 2.20 -12.71
N ILE A 103 -1.12 2.43 -12.10
CA ILE A 103 -0.96 2.46 -10.64
C ILE A 103 -0.54 3.86 -10.20
N ILE A 104 -1.32 4.45 -9.29
CA ILE A 104 -0.96 5.67 -8.58
C ILE A 104 -0.63 5.29 -7.14
N ASN A 105 0.59 5.54 -6.73
CA ASN A 105 1.07 5.28 -5.38
C ASN A 105 0.83 6.50 -4.49
N LEU A 106 0.10 6.33 -3.39
CA LEU A 106 -0.32 7.37 -2.46
C LEU A 106 0.32 7.17 -1.08
N PRO A 107 1.65 7.37 -0.94
CA PRO A 107 2.34 7.21 0.33
C PRO A 107 1.94 8.28 1.34
N LYS A 108 2.09 7.95 2.63
CA LYS A 108 1.99 8.90 3.76
C LYS A 108 3.36 9.45 4.11
N LEU A 109 3.47 10.75 4.30
CA LEU A 109 4.68 11.39 4.84
C LEU A 109 4.78 11.08 6.34
N LYS A 110 5.68 10.17 6.70
CA LYS A 110 5.91 9.79 8.11
C LYS A 110 7.29 9.20 8.34
N THR A 111 7.78 9.30 9.57
CA THR A 111 8.95 8.57 10.04
C THR A 111 8.70 7.06 10.14
N HIS A 112 9.73 6.30 10.30
CA HIS A 112 9.65 4.85 10.46
C HIS A 112 10.77 4.32 11.34
N SER A 113 10.43 3.54 12.38
CA SER A 113 11.38 3.02 13.36
C SER A 113 12.54 2.22 12.77
N ALA A 114 12.27 1.37 11.77
CA ALA A 114 13.30 0.52 11.15
C ALA A 114 13.88 1.10 9.85
N GLY A 115 13.18 2.02 9.18
CA GLY A 115 13.56 2.54 7.85
C GLY A 115 13.74 4.05 7.82
N ILE A 116 13.82 4.71 8.97
CA ILE A 116 13.94 6.16 9.15
C ILE A 116 12.73 6.91 8.56
N TYR A 117 12.38 6.64 7.33
CA TYR A 117 11.38 7.34 6.55
C TYR A 117 10.44 6.40 5.79
N THR A 118 9.15 6.74 5.75
CA THR A 118 8.15 6.11 4.88
C THR A 118 7.84 7.06 3.73
N GLY A 119 8.30 6.69 2.53
CA GLY A 119 8.07 7.42 1.30
C GLY A 119 7.48 6.53 0.21
N ALA A 120 7.59 6.97 -1.04
CA ALA A 120 7.00 6.29 -2.19
C ALA A 120 7.47 4.84 -2.34
N VAL A 121 8.79 4.62 -2.34
CA VAL A 121 9.38 3.29 -2.54
C VAL A 121 8.97 2.33 -1.42
N LYS A 122 9.09 2.76 -0.15
CA LYS A 122 8.71 1.91 0.99
C LYS A 122 7.21 1.62 1.05
N ASN A 123 6.34 2.53 0.57
CA ASN A 123 4.91 2.28 0.51
C ASN A 123 4.56 1.07 -0.36
N LEU A 124 5.34 0.81 -1.41
CA LEU A 124 5.14 -0.33 -2.30
C LEU A 124 5.43 -1.69 -1.64
N PHE A 125 6.06 -1.71 -0.47
CA PHE A 125 6.16 -2.94 0.33
C PHE A 125 4.80 -3.52 0.71
N GLY A 126 3.74 -2.70 0.80
CA GLY A 126 2.36 -3.11 0.93
C GLY A 126 1.81 -3.92 -0.26
N CYS A 127 2.50 -3.93 -1.40
CA CYS A 127 2.19 -4.77 -2.54
C CYS A 127 2.48 -6.27 -2.31
N ILE A 128 3.25 -6.59 -1.28
CA ILE A 128 3.47 -7.96 -0.82
C ILE A 128 2.35 -8.35 0.15
N PRO A 129 1.51 -9.36 -0.14
CA PRO A 129 0.39 -9.71 0.72
C PRO A 129 0.79 -10.40 2.02
N GLY A 130 0.08 -10.06 3.07
CA GLY A 130 -0.02 -10.81 4.30
C GLY A 130 1.30 -11.09 5.02
N LEU A 131 1.40 -12.32 5.53
CA LEU A 131 2.54 -12.82 6.31
C LEU A 131 3.85 -12.92 5.53
N ARG A 132 3.81 -12.86 4.20
CA ARG A 132 5.01 -12.88 3.35
C ARG A 132 5.96 -11.72 3.67
N LYS A 133 5.44 -10.57 4.12
CA LYS A 133 6.26 -9.43 4.56
C LYS A 133 7.28 -9.81 5.63
N ALA A 134 6.89 -10.66 6.58
CA ALA A 134 7.78 -11.11 7.65
C ALA A 134 8.98 -11.92 7.13
N ALA A 135 8.78 -12.73 6.08
CA ALA A 135 9.86 -13.48 5.46
C ALA A 135 10.91 -12.56 4.82
N TYR A 136 10.47 -11.47 4.16
CA TYR A 136 11.40 -10.49 3.58
C TYR A 136 12.17 -9.70 4.65
N HIS A 137 11.53 -9.32 5.75
CA HIS A 137 12.24 -8.69 6.88
C HIS A 137 13.27 -9.62 7.50
N LYS A 138 12.95 -10.93 7.61
CA LYS A 138 13.88 -11.93 8.12
C LYS A 138 15.04 -12.21 7.15
N GLY A 139 14.77 -12.23 5.86
CA GLY A 139 15.76 -12.49 4.80
C GLY A 139 16.65 -11.29 4.47
N ALA A 140 16.24 -10.07 4.88
CA ALA A 140 17.00 -8.83 4.67
C ALA A 140 17.06 -8.03 5.98
N PRO A 141 17.87 -8.49 6.95
CA PRO A 141 17.84 -7.97 8.33
C PRO A 141 18.49 -6.58 8.49
N ASN A 142 19.28 -6.15 7.53
CA ASN A 142 19.92 -4.84 7.57
C ASN A 142 19.32 -3.85 6.56
N PRO A 143 19.45 -2.54 6.78
CA PRO A 143 18.85 -1.51 5.92
C PRO A 143 19.27 -1.58 4.46
N LYS A 144 20.50 -1.99 4.16
CA LYS A 144 21.02 -2.08 2.79
C LYS A 144 20.32 -3.22 2.02
N GLU A 145 20.23 -4.39 2.61
CA GLU A 145 19.55 -5.56 2.01
C GLU A 145 18.06 -5.30 1.86
N PHE A 146 17.43 -4.74 2.89
CA PHE A 146 16.02 -4.38 2.80
C PHE A 146 15.76 -3.29 1.75
N GLY A 147 16.67 -2.32 1.63
CA GLY A 147 16.64 -1.32 0.57
C GLY A 147 16.70 -1.92 -0.84
N ALA A 148 17.52 -2.96 -1.05
CA ALA A 148 17.56 -3.69 -2.32
C ALA A 148 16.23 -4.39 -2.63
N VAL A 149 15.60 -5.03 -1.64
CA VAL A 149 14.25 -5.61 -1.79
C VAL A 149 13.23 -4.54 -2.19
N LEU A 150 13.25 -3.39 -1.53
CA LEU A 150 12.33 -2.29 -1.84
C LEU A 150 12.55 -1.71 -3.25
N ALA A 151 13.80 -1.61 -3.70
CA ALA A 151 14.12 -1.15 -5.05
C ALA A 151 13.56 -2.11 -6.11
N VAL A 152 13.72 -3.40 -5.90
CA VAL A 152 13.18 -4.43 -6.81
C VAL A 152 11.64 -4.41 -6.83
N ILE A 153 10.98 -4.23 -5.69
CA ILE A 153 9.52 -4.07 -5.66
C ILE A 153 9.09 -2.85 -6.47
N ASN A 154 9.79 -1.73 -6.33
CA ASN A 154 9.49 -0.51 -7.08
C ASN A 154 9.66 -0.72 -8.59
N GLU A 155 10.69 -1.44 -9.00
CA GLU A 155 10.93 -1.79 -10.41
C GLU A 155 9.81 -2.68 -10.96
N VAL A 156 9.41 -3.73 -10.24
CA VAL A 156 8.37 -4.67 -10.68
C VAL A 156 6.98 -4.03 -10.70
N VAL A 157 6.62 -3.27 -9.66
CA VAL A 157 5.31 -2.60 -9.58
C VAL A 157 5.20 -1.46 -10.57
N ASN A 158 6.29 -0.77 -10.85
CA ASN A 158 6.41 0.30 -11.84
C ASN A 158 5.22 1.28 -11.81
N ALA A 159 4.93 1.84 -10.62
CA ALA A 159 3.83 2.78 -10.46
C ALA A 159 4.06 4.04 -11.31
N GLY A 160 3.09 4.37 -12.17
CA GLY A 160 3.23 5.48 -13.14
C GLY A 160 3.19 6.86 -12.51
N LEU A 161 2.69 6.98 -11.25
CA LEU A 161 2.63 8.25 -10.54
C LEU A 161 2.74 8.03 -9.02
N HIS A 162 3.46 8.93 -8.35
CA HIS A 162 3.56 8.96 -6.89
C HIS A 162 3.08 10.32 -6.38
N ILE A 163 2.02 10.34 -5.57
CA ILE A 163 1.51 11.55 -4.94
C ILE A 163 1.51 11.35 -3.44
N MET A 164 2.37 12.07 -2.72
CA MET A 164 2.54 11.91 -1.28
C MET A 164 1.52 12.74 -0.50
N ASP A 165 0.81 12.09 0.41
CA ASP A 165 -0.01 12.75 1.41
C ASP A 165 0.88 13.34 2.51
N GLY A 166 1.09 14.63 2.45
CA GLY A 166 1.81 15.45 3.44
C GLY A 166 0.93 16.48 4.13
N ILE A 167 -0.42 16.38 4.02
CA ILE A 167 -1.36 17.32 4.66
C ILE A 167 -1.15 17.35 6.17
N THR A 168 -1.04 16.17 6.77
CA THR A 168 -0.59 16.01 8.16
C THR A 168 0.50 14.94 8.15
N ALA A 169 1.72 15.29 8.50
CA ALA A 169 2.83 14.36 8.62
C ALA A 169 2.85 13.73 10.04
N MET A 170 3.44 12.54 10.15
CA MET A 170 3.68 11.91 11.44
C MET A 170 5.17 11.87 11.72
N GLU A 171 5.55 12.35 12.88
CA GLU A 171 6.86 12.18 13.48
C GLU A 171 6.70 11.47 14.83
N GLY A 172 7.47 10.37 15.05
CA GLY A 172 7.43 9.58 16.29
C GLY A 172 8.39 8.41 16.25
#